data_2879949bd2ce3b2a71f1b6940a3f91d5
#
_entry.id   2879949bd2ce3b2a71f1b6940a3f91d5
#
_cell.length_a   1.000
_cell.length_b   1.000
_cell.length_c   1.000
_cell.angle_alpha   90.00
_cell.angle_beta   90.00
_cell.angle_gamma   90.00
#
_symmetry.space_group_name_H-M   'P 1'
#
loop_
_entity.id
_entity.type
_entity.pdbx_description
1 polymer ?
#
loop_
_entity_poly.entity_id
_entity_poly.type
_entity_poly.pdbx_seq_one_letter_code
_entity_poly.pdbx_strand_id
1 'polypeptide(L)'
;EFLDTTAKFHNYSINNIILIAGQNPEATAVAGYKAWKNKFDRQVQKGAKSMNIIAPIVQKRNVEIKDDNGNIVRDNNGNPKTERKPVITGYRAHNVFDVADTKGKPLITAKDLIKTEFENSNDYKDLYNEFKDYINEELTPSVEEKHFLDDPTLSNGAKGYYSPKSDEIVISDDLSYDMRFKTLIHEYAHSQLHNNDIGKTQISEHSRSLKEIEAESSAYVVANYYGLDTSDYSLGYLSGWGHNISDDELKAHIKNIHSFAKTTIEEINSLPEFSQYIDKKLESEMNKDVYKDLSTMIDTNLKNGFDKITIIKGNLVNDYGLNEISENSYENDDFKVNIDYKGFNTNNSQDQAKIELINKHDDSLNRDYNFTQTYNRNVINNTTTIFVQDDDNEDKNKKYIHERDIDGNILEEKHKLSP
;
A
#
# COMPACT_ATOMS: atom_id res chain seq x y z
N GLU A 1 -6.03 -13.03 -15.18
CA GLU A 1 -5.15 -11.95 -15.66
C GLU A 1 -5.84 -10.60 -15.76
N PHE A 2 -6.95 -10.43 -16.54
CA PHE A 2 -7.65 -9.14 -16.63
C PHE A 2 -8.26 -8.71 -15.28
N LEU A 3 -8.94 -9.59 -14.57
CA LEU A 3 -9.54 -9.32 -13.27
C LEU A 3 -8.47 -9.01 -12.20
N ASP A 4 -7.33 -9.71 -12.24
CA ASP A 4 -6.19 -9.42 -11.35
C ASP A 4 -5.63 -8.02 -11.61
N THR A 5 -5.50 -7.65 -12.89
CA THR A 5 -5.10 -6.30 -13.28
C THR A 5 -6.13 -5.28 -12.86
N THR A 6 -7.43 -5.60 -12.95
CA THR A 6 -8.51 -4.73 -12.47
C THR A 6 -8.42 -4.50 -10.95
N ALA A 7 -8.13 -5.53 -10.16
CA ALA A 7 -7.93 -5.39 -8.72
C ALA A 7 -6.72 -4.49 -8.40
N LYS A 8 -5.61 -4.62 -9.15
CA LYS A 8 -4.41 -3.79 -8.98
C LYS A 8 -4.66 -2.32 -9.35
N PHE A 9 -5.44 -2.07 -10.41
CA PHE A 9 -5.61 -0.75 -11.04
C PHE A 9 -7.06 -0.26 -11.04
N HIS A 10 -7.85 -0.63 -10.04
CA HIS A 10 -9.29 -0.28 -9.95
C HIS A 10 -9.57 1.23 -10.09
N ASN A 11 -8.62 2.10 -9.74
CA ASN A 11 -8.73 3.56 -9.88
C ASN A 11 -8.52 4.07 -11.30
N TYR A 12 -8.04 3.23 -12.22
CA TYR A 12 -7.88 3.58 -13.63
C TYR A 12 -9.18 3.30 -14.41
N SER A 13 -9.37 3.99 -15.54
CA SER A 13 -10.45 3.63 -16.45
C SER A 13 -10.20 2.25 -17.09
N ILE A 14 -11.25 1.54 -17.47
CA ILE A 14 -11.17 0.23 -18.11
C ILE A 14 -10.20 0.24 -19.30
N ASN A 15 -10.30 1.28 -20.15
CA ASN A 15 -9.42 1.41 -21.31
C ASN A 15 -7.94 1.46 -20.89
N ASN A 16 -7.63 2.14 -19.78
CA ASN A 16 -6.27 2.20 -19.26
C ASN A 16 -5.85 0.88 -18.61
N ILE A 17 -6.75 0.18 -17.92
CA ILE A 17 -6.47 -1.17 -17.38
C ILE A 17 -6.10 -2.12 -18.52
N ILE A 18 -6.88 -2.13 -19.62
CA ILE A 18 -6.60 -2.94 -20.80
C ILE A 18 -5.26 -2.56 -21.44
N LEU A 19 -4.98 -1.25 -21.55
CA LEU A 19 -3.72 -0.78 -22.10
C LEU A 19 -2.52 -1.16 -21.23
N ILE A 20 -2.63 -1.10 -19.91
CA ILE A 20 -1.57 -1.51 -18.97
C ILE A 20 -1.37 -3.02 -19.08
N ALA A 21 -2.45 -3.83 -18.95
CA ALA A 21 -2.39 -5.28 -19.03
C ALA A 21 -1.76 -5.77 -20.34
N GLY A 22 -2.14 -5.16 -21.47
CA GLY A 22 -1.62 -5.54 -22.78
C GLY A 22 -0.16 -5.15 -23.03
N GLN A 23 0.37 -4.15 -22.31
CA GLN A 23 1.77 -3.70 -22.46
C GLN A 23 2.69 -4.31 -21.41
N ASN A 24 2.21 -4.52 -20.19
CA ASN A 24 2.93 -5.17 -19.09
C ASN A 24 1.95 -5.88 -18.15
N PRO A 25 1.69 -7.18 -18.33
CA PRO A 25 0.80 -7.95 -17.47
C PRO A 25 1.28 -8.04 -16.01
N GLU A 26 2.59 -7.94 -15.79
CA GLU A 26 3.22 -8.03 -14.48
C GLU A 26 3.23 -6.68 -13.72
N ALA A 27 2.74 -5.60 -14.32
CA ALA A 27 2.71 -4.30 -13.68
C ALA A 27 1.97 -4.37 -12.33
N THR A 28 2.53 -3.68 -11.32
CA THR A 28 1.98 -3.67 -9.96
C THR A 28 1.52 -2.29 -9.52
N ALA A 29 2.26 -1.24 -9.84
CA ALA A 29 1.89 0.15 -9.57
C ALA A 29 2.50 1.06 -10.64
N VAL A 30 1.69 1.90 -11.28
CA VAL A 30 2.16 2.74 -12.38
C VAL A 30 1.92 4.23 -12.11
N ALA A 31 2.91 5.05 -12.48
CA ALA A 31 2.79 6.50 -12.41
C ALA A 31 3.61 7.18 -13.52
N GLY A 32 3.28 8.44 -13.81
CA GLY A 32 4.06 9.26 -14.73
C GLY A 32 5.44 9.62 -14.16
N TYR A 33 6.42 9.86 -15.02
CA TYR A 33 7.82 10.17 -14.64
C TYR A 33 7.95 11.23 -13.54
N LYS A 34 7.21 12.35 -13.68
CA LYS A 34 7.24 13.42 -12.68
C LYS A 34 6.55 13.03 -11.36
N ALA A 35 5.53 12.18 -11.42
CA ALA A 35 4.84 11.72 -10.22
C ALA A 35 5.74 10.81 -9.41
N TRP A 36 6.49 9.91 -10.05
CA TRP A 36 7.48 9.08 -9.36
C TRP A 36 8.47 9.92 -8.58
N LYS A 37 9.02 11.00 -9.22
CA LYS A 37 10.00 11.87 -8.58
C LYS A 37 9.38 12.74 -7.47
N ASN A 38 8.25 13.39 -7.74
CA ASN A 38 7.76 14.49 -6.90
C ASN A 38 6.80 14.04 -5.80
N LYS A 39 6.11 12.88 -5.99
CA LYS A 39 5.13 12.37 -5.03
C LYS A 39 5.63 11.16 -4.25
N PHE A 40 6.45 10.32 -4.91
CA PHE A 40 6.87 9.05 -4.33
C PHE A 40 8.35 9.01 -3.99
N ASP A 41 9.10 10.10 -4.25
CA ASP A 41 10.55 10.18 -4.02
C ASP A 41 11.32 9.02 -4.66
N ARG A 42 10.89 8.66 -5.88
CA ARG A 42 11.46 7.56 -6.68
C ARG A 42 11.94 8.05 -8.04
N GLN A 43 13.03 7.49 -8.51
CA GLN A 43 13.63 7.82 -9.80
C GLN A 43 13.40 6.69 -10.80
N VAL A 44 12.77 6.99 -11.93
CA VAL A 44 12.70 6.05 -13.06
C VAL A 44 14.11 5.75 -13.57
N GLN A 45 14.44 4.47 -13.72
CA GLN A 45 15.76 4.01 -14.09
C GLN A 45 16.04 4.26 -15.57
N LYS A 46 17.31 4.46 -15.92
CA LYS A 46 17.73 4.61 -17.32
C LYS A 46 17.47 3.30 -18.08
N GLY A 47 16.74 3.41 -19.19
CA GLY A 47 16.38 2.25 -20.01
C GLY A 47 15.01 1.64 -19.67
N ALA A 48 14.31 2.15 -18.65
CA ALA A 48 12.95 1.75 -18.33
C ALA A 48 12.00 1.91 -19.51
N LYS A 49 11.13 0.94 -19.72
CA LYS A 49 10.12 0.97 -20.80
C LYS A 49 8.84 1.59 -20.29
N SER A 50 8.39 2.68 -20.93
CA SER A 50 7.11 3.29 -20.58
C SER A 50 5.94 2.51 -21.19
N MET A 51 4.84 2.50 -20.47
CA MET A 51 3.53 2.11 -20.98
C MET A 51 2.74 3.37 -21.37
N ASN A 52 1.94 3.28 -22.43
CA ASN A 52 1.08 4.37 -22.87
C ASN A 52 -0.33 4.17 -22.34
N ILE A 53 -0.84 5.18 -21.65
CA ILE A 53 -2.24 5.28 -21.22
C ILE A 53 -2.91 6.52 -21.82
N ILE A 54 -4.22 6.60 -21.69
CA ILE A 54 -5.02 7.74 -22.13
C ILE A 54 -5.24 8.67 -20.93
N ALA A 55 -4.76 9.91 -21.03
CA ALA A 55 -4.95 10.93 -20.01
C ALA A 55 -5.80 12.10 -20.52
N PRO A 56 -6.71 12.66 -19.70
CA PRO A 56 -7.52 13.82 -20.09
C PRO A 56 -6.66 15.06 -20.18
N ILE A 57 -6.99 15.92 -21.16
CA ILE A 57 -6.48 17.28 -21.26
C ILE A 57 -7.47 18.18 -20.54
N VAL A 58 -7.09 18.69 -19.38
CA VAL A 58 -7.93 19.54 -18.55
C VAL A 58 -7.53 21.00 -18.74
N GLN A 59 -8.51 21.87 -19.08
CA GLN A 59 -8.33 23.31 -19.20
C GLN A 59 -9.36 24.03 -18.33
N LYS A 60 -8.94 25.12 -17.67
CA LYS A 60 -9.88 26.00 -16.96
C LYS A 60 -10.64 26.84 -17.98
N ARG A 61 -11.97 26.64 -18.11
CA ARG A 61 -12.87 27.39 -18.97
C ARG A 61 -13.99 28.03 -18.17
N ASN A 62 -14.52 29.14 -18.68
CA ASN A 62 -15.75 29.70 -18.15
C ASN A 62 -16.92 28.79 -18.56
N VAL A 63 -17.64 28.30 -17.57
CA VAL A 63 -18.81 27.43 -17.76
C VAL A 63 -20.02 28.15 -17.22
N GLU A 64 -21.14 28.13 -17.94
CA GLU A 64 -22.40 28.73 -17.52
C GLU A 64 -22.92 28.05 -16.25
N ILE A 65 -23.33 28.86 -15.26
CA ILE A 65 -23.94 28.38 -14.03
C ILE A 65 -25.39 28.02 -14.33
N LYS A 66 -25.79 26.81 -13.92
CA LYS A 66 -27.19 26.34 -14.02
C LYS A 66 -27.78 26.23 -12.61
N ASP A 67 -29.08 26.53 -12.50
CA ASP A 67 -29.88 26.29 -11.31
C ASP A 67 -30.24 24.80 -11.15
N ASP A 68 -30.91 24.45 -10.05
CA ASP A 68 -31.34 23.08 -9.74
C ASP A 68 -32.30 22.48 -10.79
N ASN A 69 -32.93 23.31 -11.60
CA ASN A 69 -33.81 22.93 -12.69
C ASN A 69 -33.10 22.83 -14.06
N GLY A 70 -31.76 23.09 -14.08
CA GLY A 70 -30.94 23.05 -15.27
C GLY A 70 -30.97 24.32 -16.13
N ASN A 71 -31.63 25.40 -15.69
CA ASN A 71 -31.70 26.67 -16.42
C ASN A 71 -30.44 27.50 -16.18
N ILE A 72 -30.02 28.26 -17.19
CA ILE A 72 -28.86 29.15 -17.11
C ILE A 72 -29.18 30.32 -16.18
N VAL A 73 -28.41 30.49 -15.11
CA VAL A 73 -28.47 31.63 -14.21
C VAL A 73 -27.93 32.87 -14.91
N ARG A 74 -28.70 33.98 -14.89
CA ARG A 74 -28.33 35.23 -15.54
C ARG A 74 -28.04 36.32 -14.51
N ASP A 75 -27.20 37.29 -14.90
CA ASP A 75 -26.95 38.53 -14.13
C ASP A 75 -28.10 39.56 -14.31
N ASN A 76 -27.99 40.67 -13.60
CA ASN A 76 -29.00 41.74 -13.69
C ASN A 76 -29.12 42.40 -15.08
N ASN A 77 -28.17 42.15 -15.98
CA ASN A 77 -28.16 42.62 -17.37
C ASN A 77 -28.63 41.57 -18.37
N GLY A 78 -29.05 40.38 -17.87
CA GLY A 78 -29.51 39.27 -18.70
C GLY A 78 -28.40 38.38 -19.27
N ASN A 79 -27.12 38.61 -18.95
CA ASN A 79 -26.03 37.77 -19.43
C ASN A 79 -25.88 36.49 -18.61
N PRO A 80 -25.48 35.35 -19.22
CA PRO A 80 -25.17 34.14 -18.47
C PRO A 80 -24.10 34.38 -17.43
N LYS A 81 -24.36 34.01 -16.16
CA LYS A 81 -23.33 33.93 -15.15
C LYS A 81 -22.42 32.77 -15.46
N THR A 82 -21.12 33.01 -15.42
CA THR A 82 -20.11 31.97 -15.67
C THR A 82 -19.19 31.82 -14.46
N GLU A 83 -18.73 30.59 -14.24
CA GLU A 83 -17.66 30.29 -13.28
C GLU A 83 -16.49 29.58 -13.98
N ARG A 84 -15.28 29.76 -13.47
CA ARG A 84 -14.09 29.18 -14.06
C ARG A 84 -13.85 27.78 -13.51
N LYS A 85 -14.29 26.75 -14.23
CA LYS A 85 -14.14 25.33 -13.87
C LYS A 85 -13.14 24.60 -14.75
N PRO A 86 -12.46 23.53 -14.21
CA PRO A 86 -11.69 22.62 -15.03
C PRO A 86 -12.64 21.81 -15.94
N VAL A 87 -12.37 21.82 -17.25
CA VAL A 87 -13.16 21.09 -18.27
C VAL A 87 -12.20 20.19 -19.06
N ILE A 88 -12.61 18.96 -19.31
CA ILE A 88 -11.90 18.05 -20.21
C ILE A 88 -12.13 18.54 -21.65
N THR A 89 -11.05 18.90 -22.34
CA THR A 89 -11.08 19.41 -23.71
C THR A 89 -10.61 18.41 -24.75
N GLY A 90 -10.16 17.25 -24.32
CA GLY A 90 -9.68 16.16 -25.15
C GLY A 90 -8.90 15.14 -24.36
N TYR A 91 -8.29 14.22 -25.07
CA TYR A 91 -7.45 13.16 -24.48
C TYR A 91 -6.12 13.09 -25.23
N ARG A 92 -5.08 12.62 -24.54
CA ARG A 92 -3.75 12.39 -25.13
C ARG A 92 -3.11 11.11 -24.57
N ALA A 93 -2.23 10.52 -25.33
CA ALA A 93 -1.34 9.49 -24.82
C ALA A 93 -0.43 10.08 -23.73
N HIS A 94 -0.26 9.33 -22.64
CA HIS A 94 0.60 9.69 -21.51
C HIS A 94 1.44 8.49 -21.11
N ASN A 95 2.76 8.74 -20.94
CA ASN A 95 3.68 7.70 -20.55
C ASN A 95 3.68 7.50 -19.05
N VAL A 96 3.50 6.25 -18.61
CA VAL A 96 3.64 5.80 -17.23
C VAL A 96 4.71 4.71 -17.14
N PHE A 97 5.27 4.53 -15.96
CA PHE A 97 6.29 3.53 -15.66
C PHE A 97 5.85 2.70 -14.47
N ASP A 98 6.17 1.41 -14.48
CA ASP A 98 5.94 0.55 -13.33
C ASP A 98 6.90 0.85 -12.19
N VAL A 99 6.49 0.57 -10.95
CA VAL A 99 7.33 0.72 -9.75
C VAL A 99 8.61 -0.12 -9.84
N ALA A 100 8.57 -1.30 -10.47
CA ALA A 100 9.71 -2.16 -10.68
C ALA A 100 10.81 -1.50 -11.54
N ASP A 101 10.44 -0.56 -12.40
CA ASP A 101 11.36 0.23 -13.23
C ASP A 101 11.89 1.48 -12.50
N THR A 102 11.66 1.62 -11.20
CA THR A 102 12.08 2.79 -10.41
C THR A 102 13.01 2.40 -9.25
N LYS A 103 13.80 3.36 -8.77
CA LYS A 103 14.60 3.28 -7.55
C LYS A 103 14.25 4.45 -6.62
N GLY A 104 14.29 4.22 -5.31
CA GLY A 104 14.00 5.22 -4.29
C GLY A 104 13.37 4.57 -3.07
N LYS A 105 12.67 5.35 -2.26
CA LYS A 105 11.99 4.86 -1.05
C LYS A 105 11.06 3.69 -1.38
N PRO A 106 10.90 2.71 -0.49
CA PRO A 106 9.89 1.68 -0.62
C PRO A 106 8.51 2.30 -0.88
N LEU A 107 7.73 1.69 -1.75
CA LEU A 107 6.34 2.08 -1.97
C LEU A 107 5.46 1.06 -1.24
N ILE A 108 5.09 1.40 -0.02
CA ILE A 108 4.17 0.59 0.77
C ILE A 108 2.76 1.13 0.50
N THR A 109 1.87 0.27 0.02
CA THR A 109 0.47 0.61 -0.24
C THR A 109 -0.43 -0.09 0.77
N ALA A 110 -1.65 0.44 0.98
CA ALA A 110 -2.66 -0.22 1.80
C ALA A 110 -2.88 -1.68 1.35
N LYS A 111 -2.88 -1.92 0.04
CA LYS A 111 -2.98 -3.27 -0.52
C LYS A 111 -1.85 -4.21 -0.09
N ASP A 112 -0.61 -3.71 -0.06
CA ASP A 112 0.55 -4.53 0.35
C ASP A 112 0.43 -4.90 1.83
N LEU A 113 0.00 -3.97 2.68
CA LEU A 113 -0.24 -4.22 4.10
C LEU A 113 -1.36 -5.24 4.32
N ILE A 114 -2.50 -5.06 3.65
CA ILE A 114 -3.62 -5.99 3.75
C ILE A 114 -3.16 -7.39 3.37
N LYS A 115 -2.47 -7.55 2.26
CA LYS A 115 -1.99 -8.84 1.77
C LYS A 115 -1.03 -9.54 2.74
N THR A 116 -0.26 -8.81 3.53
CA THR A 116 0.67 -9.38 4.51
C THR A 116 0.03 -9.68 5.86
N GLU A 117 -1.03 -8.96 6.22
CA GLU A 117 -1.68 -9.05 7.55
C GLU A 117 -2.89 -9.99 7.57
N PHE A 118 -3.57 -10.15 6.41
CA PHE A 118 -4.75 -11.00 6.29
C PHE A 118 -4.36 -12.41 5.81
N GLU A 119 -3.72 -13.18 6.69
CA GLU A 119 -3.27 -14.55 6.38
C GLU A 119 -4.31 -15.60 6.80
N ASN A 120 -5.16 -15.29 7.80
CA ASN A 120 -6.10 -16.21 8.40
C ASN A 120 -7.55 -15.72 8.24
N SER A 121 -8.49 -16.65 8.24
CA SER A 121 -9.92 -16.32 8.15
C SER A 121 -10.40 -15.32 9.20
N ASN A 122 -9.87 -15.38 10.43
CA ASN A 122 -10.27 -14.47 11.52
C ASN A 122 -9.81 -13.03 11.29
N ASP A 123 -8.80 -12.80 10.45
CA ASP A 123 -8.32 -11.46 10.14
C ASP A 123 -9.37 -10.65 9.37
N TYR A 124 -10.28 -11.34 8.67
CA TYR A 124 -11.41 -10.73 7.95
C TYR A 124 -12.62 -10.42 8.84
N LYS A 125 -12.60 -10.79 10.12
CA LYS A 125 -13.76 -10.64 11.01
C LYS A 125 -14.21 -9.19 11.15
N ASP A 126 -13.27 -8.33 11.50
CA ASP A 126 -13.59 -6.94 11.78
C ASP A 126 -13.98 -6.23 10.49
N LEU A 127 -13.26 -6.47 9.39
CA LEU A 127 -13.58 -5.95 8.07
C LEU A 127 -14.98 -6.39 7.58
N TYR A 128 -15.32 -7.66 7.75
CA TYR A 128 -16.63 -8.19 7.41
C TYR A 128 -17.74 -7.52 8.24
N ASN A 129 -17.55 -7.43 9.56
CA ASN A 129 -18.56 -6.84 10.46
C ASN A 129 -18.75 -5.36 10.15
N GLU A 130 -17.67 -4.59 10.02
CA GLU A 130 -17.76 -3.16 9.75
C GLU A 130 -18.42 -2.89 8.39
N PHE A 131 -18.11 -3.66 7.35
CA PHE A 131 -18.76 -3.51 6.05
C PHE A 131 -20.23 -3.93 6.09
N LYS A 132 -20.59 -5.01 6.79
CA LYS A 132 -21.98 -5.44 7.01
C LYS A 132 -22.77 -4.34 7.72
N ASP A 133 -22.21 -3.79 8.80
CA ASP A 133 -22.86 -2.74 9.58
C ASP A 133 -23.03 -1.45 8.75
N TYR A 134 -22.03 -1.07 7.98
CA TYR A 134 -22.12 0.04 7.03
C TYR A 134 -23.24 -0.14 5.99
N ILE A 135 -23.39 -1.33 5.41
CA ILE A 135 -24.50 -1.60 4.48
C ILE A 135 -25.84 -1.44 5.21
N ASN A 136 -25.97 -1.96 6.43
CA ASN A 136 -27.19 -1.89 7.19
C ASN A 136 -27.58 -0.47 7.63
N GLU A 137 -26.61 0.40 7.88
CA GLU A 137 -26.84 1.74 8.40
C GLU A 137 -27.00 2.79 7.30
N GLU A 138 -26.19 2.68 6.25
CA GLU A 138 -26.05 3.76 5.27
C GLU A 138 -26.58 3.38 3.87
N LEU A 139 -26.77 2.09 3.60
CA LEU A 139 -27.10 1.61 2.26
C LEU A 139 -28.36 0.72 2.25
N THR A 140 -28.59 0.09 1.13
CA THR A 140 -29.52 -1.03 0.91
C THR A 140 -28.83 -2.09 0.05
N PRO A 141 -29.14 -3.35 0.22
CA PRO A 141 -30.18 -4.00 1.04
C PRO A 141 -29.74 -4.17 2.50
N SER A 142 -30.67 -4.63 3.37
CA SER A 142 -30.30 -5.09 4.71
C SER A 142 -29.52 -6.41 4.64
N VAL A 143 -28.61 -6.62 5.59
CA VAL A 143 -27.79 -7.84 5.70
C VAL A 143 -28.10 -8.56 7.01
N GLU A 144 -28.54 -9.82 6.94
CA GLU A 144 -28.78 -10.69 8.07
C GLU A 144 -27.88 -11.93 8.03
N GLU A 145 -27.53 -12.44 9.21
CA GLU A 145 -26.90 -13.74 9.37
C GLU A 145 -27.92 -14.75 9.87
N LYS A 146 -27.96 -15.93 9.23
CA LYS A 146 -28.87 -17.02 9.64
C LYS A 146 -28.12 -18.34 9.72
N HIS A 147 -28.52 -19.17 10.67
CA HIS A 147 -27.99 -20.50 10.72
C HIS A 147 -28.56 -21.36 9.57
N PHE A 148 -27.72 -22.18 8.97
CA PHE A 148 -28.11 -22.94 7.77
C PHE A 148 -29.33 -23.86 8.03
N LEU A 149 -29.52 -24.33 9.27
CA LEU A 149 -30.68 -25.16 9.64
C LEU A 149 -31.98 -24.36 9.75
N ASP A 150 -31.90 -23.04 9.96
CA ASP A 150 -33.06 -22.18 10.18
C ASP A 150 -33.56 -21.53 8.87
N ASP A 151 -32.82 -21.69 7.79
CA ASP A 151 -33.18 -21.13 6.47
C ASP A 151 -33.20 -22.22 5.39
N PRO A 152 -34.32 -22.39 4.66
CA PRO A 152 -34.45 -23.43 3.63
C PRO A 152 -33.47 -23.28 2.46
N THR A 153 -33.07 -22.06 2.12
CA THR A 153 -32.14 -21.80 1.01
C THR A 153 -30.74 -22.19 1.41
N LEU A 154 -30.31 -21.82 2.60
CA LEU A 154 -29.01 -22.18 3.18
C LEU A 154 -28.91 -23.69 3.40
N SER A 155 -29.99 -24.33 3.89
CA SER A 155 -30.06 -25.79 4.08
C SER A 155 -29.86 -26.56 2.78
N ASN A 156 -30.14 -25.98 1.62
CA ASN A 156 -29.87 -26.56 0.31
C ASN A 156 -28.45 -26.33 -0.20
N GLY A 157 -27.55 -25.80 0.62
CA GLY A 157 -26.13 -25.65 0.35
C GLY A 157 -25.73 -24.27 -0.20
N ALA A 158 -26.63 -23.28 -0.21
CA ALA A 158 -26.29 -21.91 -0.51
C ALA A 158 -25.45 -21.33 0.65
N LYS A 159 -24.43 -20.55 0.34
CA LYS A 159 -23.60 -19.83 1.33
C LYS A 159 -24.25 -18.53 1.78
N GLY A 160 -25.04 -17.94 0.92
CA GLY A 160 -25.83 -16.75 1.10
C GLY A 160 -26.78 -16.57 -0.08
N TYR A 161 -27.60 -15.56 -0.02
CA TYR A 161 -28.44 -15.15 -1.15
C TYR A 161 -28.92 -13.73 -0.99
N TYR A 162 -29.13 -13.04 -2.11
CA TYR A 162 -29.89 -11.80 -2.17
C TYR A 162 -31.34 -12.06 -2.54
N SER A 163 -32.28 -11.51 -1.77
CA SER A 163 -33.71 -11.55 -2.03
C SER A 163 -34.21 -10.20 -2.57
N PRO A 164 -34.45 -10.06 -3.89
CA PRO A 164 -34.94 -8.79 -4.44
C PRO A 164 -36.34 -8.38 -3.91
N LYS A 165 -37.13 -9.35 -3.42
CA LYS A 165 -38.48 -9.09 -2.93
C LYS A 165 -38.49 -8.42 -1.57
N SER A 166 -37.60 -8.81 -0.67
CA SER A 166 -37.43 -8.24 0.67
C SER A 166 -36.33 -7.17 0.72
N ASP A 167 -35.55 -7.04 -0.36
CA ASP A 167 -34.33 -6.24 -0.42
C ASP A 167 -33.38 -6.58 0.73
N GLU A 168 -33.07 -7.88 0.84
CA GLU A 168 -32.33 -8.46 1.94
C GLU A 168 -31.24 -9.40 1.42
N ILE A 169 -30.05 -9.30 2.01
CA ILE A 169 -28.97 -10.27 1.87
C ILE A 169 -28.97 -11.16 3.11
N VAL A 170 -28.92 -12.47 2.91
CA VAL A 170 -28.78 -13.46 3.98
C VAL A 170 -27.44 -14.18 3.81
N ILE A 171 -26.64 -14.24 4.88
CA ILE A 171 -25.34 -14.92 4.91
C ILE A 171 -25.42 -16.07 5.94
N SER A 172 -24.85 -17.24 5.60
CA SER A 172 -24.80 -18.33 6.56
C SER A 172 -23.77 -18.06 7.67
N ASP A 173 -24.18 -18.26 8.93
CA ASP A 173 -23.35 -18.00 10.12
C ASP A 173 -22.36 -19.14 10.45
N ASP A 174 -22.41 -20.25 9.73
CA ASP A 174 -21.47 -21.35 9.83
C ASP A 174 -20.22 -21.21 8.94
N LEU A 175 -20.19 -20.18 8.09
CA LEU A 175 -19.04 -19.88 7.25
C LEU A 175 -17.89 -19.24 8.04
N SER A 176 -16.67 -19.48 7.60
CA SER A 176 -15.49 -18.72 8.04
C SER A 176 -15.58 -17.24 7.60
N TYR A 177 -14.92 -16.33 8.30
CA TYR A 177 -15.07 -14.90 8.04
C TYR A 177 -14.60 -14.46 6.66
N ASP A 178 -13.55 -15.07 6.11
CA ASP A 178 -13.10 -14.87 4.73
C ASP A 178 -14.20 -15.27 3.73
N MET A 179 -14.87 -16.40 3.99
CA MET A 179 -15.99 -16.85 3.15
C MET A 179 -17.24 -15.98 3.33
N ARG A 180 -17.55 -15.50 4.55
CA ARG A 180 -18.64 -14.53 4.78
C ARG A 180 -18.37 -13.24 4.04
N PHE A 181 -17.14 -12.72 4.09
CA PHE A 181 -16.75 -11.51 3.40
C PHE A 181 -16.90 -11.66 1.88
N LYS A 182 -16.36 -12.74 1.29
CA LYS A 182 -16.55 -13.03 -0.14
C LYS A 182 -18.02 -13.15 -0.51
N THR A 183 -18.81 -13.90 0.28
CA THR A 183 -20.23 -14.13 0.01
C THR A 183 -21.02 -12.82 0.10
N LEU A 184 -20.73 -11.99 1.12
CA LEU A 184 -21.36 -10.67 1.25
C LEU A 184 -21.14 -9.80 0.01
N ILE A 185 -19.90 -9.73 -0.50
CA ILE A 185 -19.59 -8.95 -1.71
C ILE A 185 -20.33 -9.52 -2.93
N HIS A 186 -20.43 -10.85 -3.05
CA HIS A 186 -21.15 -11.51 -4.14
C HIS A 186 -22.65 -11.17 -4.12
N GLU A 187 -23.31 -11.30 -2.98
CA GLU A 187 -24.73 -10.99 -2.82
C GLU A 187 -25.00 -9.48 -2.93
N TYR A 188 -24.08 -8.66 -2.45
CA TYR A 188 -24.12 -7.22 -2.62
C TYR A 188 -23.99 -6.82 -4.10
N ALA A 189 -23.15 -7.52 -4.88
CA ALA A 189 -23.09 -7.32 -6.33
C ALA A 189 -24.44 -7.66 -7.00
N HIS A 190 -25.10 -8.74 -6.59
CA HIS A 190 -26.45 -9.03 -7.09
C HIS A 190 -27.44 -7.93 -6.76
N SER A 191 -27.41 -7.38 -5.56
CA SER A 191 -28.32 -6.29 -5.16
C SER A 191 -28.09 -5.00 -5.95
N GLN A 192 -26.86 -4.64 -6.23
CA GLN A 192 -26.53 -3.38 -6.91
C GLN A 192 -26.63 -3.48 -8.44
N LEU A 193 -26.27 -4.61 -9.02
CA LEU A 193 -26.20 -4.77 -10.47
C LEU A 193 -27.48 -5.39 -11.07
N HIS A 194 -28.24 -6.17 -10.30
CA HIS A 194 -29.32 -7.02 -10.83
C HIS A 194 -30.69 -6.76 -10.20
N ASN A 195 -30.87 -5.74 -9.37
CA ASN A 195 -32.13 -5.42 -8.69
C ASN A 195 -33.27 -5.00 -9.64
N ASN A 196 -32.95 -4.55 -10.86
CA ASN A 196 -33.95 -4.12 -11.85
C ASN A 196 -34.84 -5.24 -12.40
N ASP A 197 -34.65 -6.48 -11.98
CA ASP A 197 -35.46 -7.62 -12.39
C ASP A 197 -36.66 -7.90 -11.47
N ILE A 198 -36.89 -7.04 -10.49
CA ILE A 198 -38.09 -7.12 -9.62
C ILE A 198 -39.35 -7.12 -10.49
N GLY A 199 -40.09 -8.22 -10.46
CA GLY A 199 -41.32 -8.39 -11.22
C GLY A 199 -41.20 -9.03 -12.61
N LYS A 200 -40.00 -9.40 -13.09
CA LYS A 200 -39.85 -10.19 -14.31
C LYS A 200 -40.09 -11.68 -14.01
N THR A 201 -41.16 -12.23 -14.55
CA THR A 201 -41.61 -13.61 -14.31
C THR A 201 -40.78 -14.68 -15.02
N GLN A 202 -39.96 -14.32 -16.01
CA GLN A 202 -39.08 -15.24 -16.76
C GLN A 202 -37.76 -14.56 -17.08
N ILE A 203 -36.73 -14.95 -16.38
CA ILE A 203 -35.34 -14.64 -16.75
C ILE A 203 -34.79 -15.85 -17.49
N SER A 204 -34.22 -15.67 -18.69
CA SER A 204 -33.61 -16.77 -19.44
C SER A 204 -32.44 -17.36 -18.66
N GLU A 205 -32.16 -18.68 -18.85
CA GLU A 205 -30.99 -19.33 -18.24
C GLU A 205 -29.68 -18.62 -18.63
N HIS A 206 -29.58 -18.15 -19.86
CA HIS A 206 -28.45 -17.38 -20.35
C HIS A 206 -28.27 -16.07 -19.55
N SER A 207 -29.34 -15.29 -19.35
CA SER A 207 -29.29 -14.08 -18.55
C SER A 207 -28.95 -14.35 -17.09
N ARG A 208 -29.42 -15.46 -16.51
CA ARG A 208 -29.05 -15.88 -15.15
C ARG A 208 -27.58 -16.21 -15.04
N SER A 209 -27.05 -16.99 -16.01
CA SER A 209 -25.62 -17.35 -16.05
C SER A 209 -24.73 -16.13 -16.17
N LEU A 210 -25.09 -15.12 -16.97
CA LEU A 210 -24.32 -13.88 -17.10
C LEU A 210 -24.29 -13.07 -15.80
N LYS A 211 -25.41 -13.02 -15.06
CA LYS A 211 -25.48 -12.34 -13.77
C LYS A 211 -24.59 -13.01 -12.71
N GLU A 212 -24.62 -14.34 -12.65
CA GLU A 212 -23.72 -15.08 -11.77
C GLU A 212 -22.24 -14.81 -12.09
N ILE A 213 -21.88 -14.79 -13.37
CA ILE A 213 -20.53 -14.48 -13.84
C ILE A 213 -20.16 -13.03 -13.44
N GLU A 214 -21.07 -12.09 -13.60
CA GLU A 214 -20.86 -10.67 -13.26
C GLU A 214 -20.67 -10.49 -11.74
N ALA A 215 -21.52 -11.11 -10.92
CA ALA A 215 -21.41 -11.06 -9.46
C ALA A 215 -20.14 -11.75 -8.96
N GLU A 216 -19.83 -12.96 -9.47
CA GLU A 216 -18.61 -13.68 -9.08
C GLU A 216 -17.33 -12.96 -9.51
N SER A 217 -17.32 -12.35 -10.72
CA SER A 217 -16.19 -11.55 -11.17
C SER A 217 -15.99 -10.29 -10.32
N SER A 218 -17.09 -9.66 -9.92
CA SER A 218 -17.09 -8.49 -9.04
C SER A 218 -16.52 -8.86 -7.65
N ALA A 219 -17.03 -9.95 -7.07
CA ALA A 219 -16.54 -10.48 -5.81
C ALA A 219 -15.06 -10.87 -5.88
N TYR A 220 -14.64 -11.50 -6.97
CA TYR A 220 -13.23 -11.83 -7.20
C TYR A 220 -12.32 -10.59 -7.17
N VAL A 221 -12.69 -9.52 -7.91
CA VAL A 221 -11.86 -8.31 -7.98
C VAL A 221 -11.71 -7.67 -6.60
N VAL A 222 -12.82 -7.53 -5.86
CA VAL A 222 -12.80 -6.93 -4.51
C VAL A 222 -12.03 -7.83 -3.53
N ALA A 223 -12.33 -9.13 -3.49
CA ALA A 223 -11.66 -10.08 -2.60
C ALA A 223 -10.14 -10.14 -2.87
N ASN A 224 -9.72 -10.16 -4.14
CA ASN A 224 -8.30 -10.13 -4.52
C ASN A 224 -7.60 -8.84 -4.09
N TYR A 225 -8.30 -7.69 -4.12
CA TYR A 225 -7.75 -6.44 -3.59
C TYR A 225 -7.42 -6.57 -2.10
N TYR A 226 -8.28 -7.24 -1.31
CA TYR A 226 -8.09 -7.50 0.11
C TYR A 226 -7.30 -8.78 0.42
N GLY A 227 -6.56 -9.32 -0.55
CA GLY A 227 -5.64 -10.44 -0.35
C GLY A 227 -6.28 -11.83 -0.34
N LEU A 228 -7.60 -11.96 -0.46
CA LEU A 228 -8.28 -13.25 -0.58
C LEU A 228 -8.00 -13.87 -1.96
N ASP A 229 -7.33 -15.00 -1.97
CA ASP A 229 -7.23 -15.82 -3.19
C ASP A 229 -8.49 -16.68 -3.34
N THR A 230 -9.35 -16.27 -4.25
CA THR A 230 -10.58 -16.99 -4.58
C THR A 230 -10.51 -17.67 -5.95
N SER A 231 -9.31 -17.81 -6.52
CA SER A 231 -9.09 -18.35 -7.87
C SER A 231 -9.66 -19.75 -8.07
N ASP A 232 -9.54 -20.61 -7.08
CA ASP A 232 -10.04 -22.00 -7.14
C ASP A 232 -11.58 -22.07 -7.28
N TYR A 233 -12.30 -21.07 -6.78
CA TYR A 233 -13.75 -21.01 -6.83
C TYR A 233 -14.28 -20.22 -8.03
N SER A 234 -13.54 -19.21 -8.47
CA SER A 234 -14.01 -18.23 -9.47
C SER A 234 -13.66 -18.63 -10.91
N LEU A 235 -12.53 -19.33 -11.12
CA LEU A 235 -12.06 -19.69 -12.47
C LEU A 235 -13.01 -20.63 -13.22
N GLY A 236 -13.76 -21.47 -12.50
CA GLY A 236 -14.75 -22.36 -13.08
C GLY A 236 -15.90 -21.61 -13.77
N TYR A 237 -16.32 -20.47 -13.22
CA TYR A 237 -17.38 -19.63 -13.76
C TYR A 237 -16.88 -18.74 -14.90
N LEU A 238 -15.66 -18.24 -14.81
CA LEU A 238 -15.06 -17.36 -15.81
C LEU A 238 -14.77 -18.02 -17.16
N SER A 239 -14.58 -19.33 -17.18
CA SER A 239 -14.39 -20.11 -18.43
C SER A 239 -15.62 -20.08 -19.36
N GLY A 240 -16.79 -19.70 -18.83
CA GLY A 240 -18.04 -19.56 -19.59
C GLY A 240 -18.16 -18.29 -20.43
N TRP A 241 -17.27 -17.30 -20.25
CA TRP A 241 -17.37 -15.98 -20.89
C TRP A 241 -17.16 -15.97 -22.41
N GLY A 242 -16.75 -17.02 -23.03
CA GLY A 242 -16.36 -17.03 -24.45
C GLY A 242 -17.43 -17.46 -25.45
N HIS A 243 -18.56 -17.95 -25.02
CA HIS A 243 -19.48 -18.60 -25.91
C HIS A 243 -20.86 -17.93 -25.89
N ASN A 244 -21.15 -17.09 -26.87
CA ASN A 244 -22.48 -16.53 -27.20
C ASN A 244 -22.84 -15.14 -26.65
N ILE A 245 -21.90 -14.26 -26.34
CA ILE A 245 -22.18 -12.84 -26.09
C ILE A 245 -21.52 -11.95 -27.14
N SER A 246 -22.16 -10.83 -27.48
CA SER A 246 -21.58 -9.85 -28.38
C SER A 246 -20.47 -9.04 -27.71
N ASP A 247 -19.57 -8.44 -28.50
CA ASP A 247 -18.50 -7.57 -27.98
C ASP A 247 -19.04 -6.40 -27.15
N ASP A 248 -20.22 -5.88 -27.50
CA ASP A 248 -20.83 -4.75 -26.78
C ASP A 248 -21.44 -5.19 -25.44
N GLU A 249 -22.05 -6.36 -25.37
CA GLU A 249 -22.50 -6.97 -24.11
C GLU A 249 -21.30 -7.28 -23.20
N LEU A 250 -20.23 -7.87 -23.74
CA LEU A 250 -19.00 -8.13 -22.96
C LEU A 250 -18.44 -6.82 -22.38
N LYS A 251 -18.35 -5.75 -23.18
CA LYS A 251 -17.91 -4.44 -22.68
C LYS A 251 -18.81 -3.88 -21.59
N ALA A 252 -20.14 -4.07 -21.72
CA ALA A 252 -21.09 -3.62 -20.70
C ALA A 252 -20.87 -4.36 -19.36
N HIS A 253 -20.73 -5.70 -19.39
CA HIS A 253 -20.45 -6.51 -18.20
C HIS A 253 -19.11 -6.13 -17.55
N ILE A 254 -18.05 -5.99 -18.34
CA ILE A 254 -16.74 -5.54 -17.85
C ILE A 254 -16.84 -4.16 -17.17
N LYS A 255 -17.65 -3.25 -17.73
CA LYS A 255 -17.89 -1.94 -17.15
C LYS A 255 -18.62 -2.02 -15.81
N ASN A 256 -19.64 -2.88 -15.72
CA ASN A 256 -20.39 -3.09 -14.48
C ASN A 256 -19.50 -3.64 -13.38
N ILE A 257 -18.74 -4.71 -13.68
CA ILE A 257 -17.77 -5.32 -12.76
C ILE A 257 -16.77 -4.28 -12.24
N HIS A 258 -16.14 -3.54 -13.14
CA HIS A 258 -15.16 -2.52 -12.77
C HIS A 258 -15.79 -1.41 -11.93
N SER A 259 -16.96 -0.89 -12.32
CA SER A 259 -17.63 0.18 -11.59
C SER A 259 -18.02 -0.26 -10.19
N PHE A 260 -18.63 -1.44 -10.07
CA PHE A 260 -18.99 -2.02 -8.79
C PHE A 260 -17.75 -2.22 -7.90
N ALA A 261 -16.73 -2.93 -8.42
CA ALA A 261 -15.53 -3.22 -7.65
C ALA A 261 -14.82 -1.94 -7.18
N LYS A 262 -14.70 -0.92 -8.04
CA LYS A 262 -14.12 0.36 -7.68
C LYS A 262 -14.91 1.02 -6.54
N THR A 263 -16.23 1.16 -6.68
CA THR A 263 -17.08 1.80 -5.67
C THR A 263 -17.00 1.03 -4.34
N THR A 264 -17.14 -0.29 -4.37
CA THR A 264 -17.09 -1.12 -3.16
C THR A 264 -15.73 -1.06 -2.46
N ILE A 265 -14.63 -1.05 -3.21
CA ILE A 265 -13.29 -0.87 -2.62
C ILE A 265 -13.15 0.53 -1.99
N GLU A 266 -13.66 1.57 -2.66
CA GLU A 266 -13.64 2.94 -2.10
C GLU A 266 -14.50 3.05 -0.83
N GLU A 267 -15.69 2.44 -0.80
CA GLU A 267 -16.56 2.35 0.37
C GLU A 267 -15.84 1.65 1.53
N ILE A 268 -15.35 0.44 1.34
CA ILE A 268 -14.66 -0.34 2.38
C ILE A 268 -13.40 0.41 2.88
N ASN A 269 -12.61 1.00 1.99
CA ASN A 269 -11.42 1.76 2.39
C ASN A 269 -11.75 3.04 3.17
N SER A 270 -12.99 3.54 3.08
CA SER A 270 -13.46 4.70 3.84
C SER A 270 -14.06 4.35 5.21
N LEU A 271 -14.23 3.06 5.53
CA LEU A 271 -14.75 2.61 6.82
C LEU A 271 -13.83 3.08 7.95
N PRO A 272 -14.37 3.68 9.03
CA PRO A 272 -13.56 4.37 10.02
C PRO A 272 -12.54 3.49 10.74
N GLU A 273 -12.93 2.29 11.18
CA GLU A 273 -12.04 1.38 11.92
C GLU A 273 -10.98 0.79 11.00
N PHE A 274 -11.38 0.38 9.80
CA PHE A 274 -10.46 -0.16 8.81
C PHE A 274 -9.47 0.90 8.30
N SER A 275 -9.92 2.12 8.03
CA SER A 275 -9.05 3.24 7.64
C SER A 275 -8.01 3.56 8.72
N GLN A 276 -8.44 3.66 9.99
CA GLN A 276 -7.53 3.88 11.12
C GLN A 276 -6.52 2.73 11.29
N TYR A 277 -6.96 1.49 11.09
CA TYR A 277 -6.07 0.33 11.14
C TYR A 277 -4.98 0.42 10.06
N ILE A 278 -5.36 0.71 8.82
CA ILE A 278 -4.41 0.86 7.71
C ILE A 278 -3.46 2.04 7.96
N ASP A 279 -3.95 3.19 8.41
CA ASP A 279 -3.12 4.36 8.70
C ASP A 279 -2.05 4.06 9.77
N LYS A 280 -2.44 3.39 10.86
CA LYS A 280 -1.49 2.97 11.91
C LYS A 280 -0.43 1.98 11.40
N LYS A 281 -0.82 1.06 10.52
CA LYS A 281 0.11 0.10 9.93
C LYS A 281 1.07 0.76 8.96
N LEU A 282 0.59 1.67 8.11
CA LEU A 282 1.45 2.47 7.22
C LEU A 282 2.47 3.28 8.02
N GLU A 283 2.04 3.93 9.09
CA GLU A 283 2.90 4.69 9.99
C GLU A 283 3.97 3.78 10.63
N SER A 284 3.58 2.60 11.12
CA SER A 284 4.51 1.61 11.67
C SER A 284 5.56 1.16 10.66
N GLU A 285 5.17 0.84 9.42
CA GLU A 285 6.11 0.41 8.39
C GLU A 285 7.04 1.56 7.94
N MET A 286 6.52 2.78 7.84
CA MET A 286 7.34 3.97 7.56
C MET A 286 8.37 4.19 8.68
N ASN A 287 7.99 4.00 9.94
CA ASN A 287 8.90 4.11 11.09
C ASN A 287 10.01 3.05 11.04
N LYS A 288 9.70 1.81 10.64
CA LYS A 288 10.72 0.76 10.46
C LYS A 288 11.74 1.14 9.38
N ASP A 289 11.30 1.71 8.27
CA ASP A 289 12.20 2.14 7.19
C ASP A 289 13.10 3.30 7.63
N VAL A 290 12.53 4.31 8.30
CA VAL A 290 13.32 5.43 8.85
C VAL A 290 14.31 4.94 9.89
N TYR A 291 13.90 4.01 10.76
CA TYR A 291 14.79 3.37 11.73
C TYR A 291 15.97 2.66 11.07
N LYS A 292 15.70 1.90 10.01
CA LYS A 292 16.73 1.19 9.23
C LYS A 292 17.72 2.15 8.59
N ASP A 293 17.24 3.26 8.01
CA ASP A 293 18.09 4.29 7.43
C ASP A 293 18.94 4.97 8.50
N LEU A 294 18.35 5.33 9.64
CA LEU A 294 19.02 5.95 10.77
C LEU A 294 20.11 5.00 11.35
N SER A 295 19.79 3.73 11.53
CA SER A 295 20.70 2.68 11.92
C SER A 295 21.89 2.56 10.96
N THR A 296 21.63 2.56 9.65
CA THR A 296 22.65 2.48 8.60
C THR A 296 23.53 3.72 8.57
N MET A 297 22.97 4.90 8.78
CA MET A 297 23.72 6.16 8.86
C MET A 297 24.69 6.15 10.05
N ILE A 298 24.23 5.73 11.22
CA ILE A 298 25.06 5.61 12.43
C ILE A 298 26.21 4.62 12.18
N ASP A 299 25.88 3.41 11.73
CA ASP A 299 26.86 2.34 11.46
C ASP A 299 27.92 2.77 10.43
N THR A 300 27.50 3.37 9.33
CA THR A 300 28.40 3.83 8.26
C THR A 300 29.35 4.91 8.75
N ASN A 301 28.87 5.87 9.55
CA ASN A 301 29.72 6.92 10.07
C ASN A 301 30.69 6.40 11.15
N LEU A 302 30.23 5.52 12.04
CA LEU A 302 31.09 4.91 13.06
C LEU A 302 32.24 4.10 12.44
N LYS A 303 31.98 3.35 11.38
CA LYS A 303 33.01 2.63 10.62
C LYS A 303 34.08 3.56 10.03
N ASN A 304 33.73 4.83 9.83
CA ASN A 304 34.65 5.84 9.29
C ASN A 304 35.40 6.64 10.35
N GLY A 305 35.18 6.40 11.65
CA GLY A 305 36.00 6.94 12.76
C GLY A 305 35.28 7.96 13.65
N PHE A 306 35.89 8.27 14.80
CA PHE A 306 35.30 9.15 15.84
C PHE A 306 35.08 10.58 15.41
N ASP A 307 35.85 11.09 14.45
CA ASP A 307 35.65 12.41 13.84
C ASP A 307 34.27 12.53 13.20
N LYS A 308 33.61 11.40 12.92
CA LYS A 308 32.27 11.34 12.35
C LYS A 308 31.13 11.47 13.35
N ILE A 309 31.40 11.43 14.67
CA ILE A 309 30.35 11.64 15.69
C ILE A 309 29.69 13.01 15.51
N THR A 310 30.43 14.05 15.16
CA THR A 310 29.87 15.37 14.86
C THR A 310 28.96 15.32 13.64
N ILE A 311 29.27 14.51 12.63
CA ILE A 311 28.44 14.30 11.45
C ILE A 311 27.15 13.56 11.85
N ILE A 312 27.26 12.50 12.67
CA ILE A 312 26.09 11.78 13.20
C ILE A 312 25.16 12.76 13.91
N LYS A 313 25.67 13.56 14.84
CA LYS A 313 24.88 14.56 15.55
C LYS A 313 24.19 15.56 14.61
N GLY A 314 24.91 16.04 13.59
CA GLY A 314 24.35 16.93 12.57
C GLY A 314 23.25 16.29 11.75
N ASN A 315 23.43 15.04 11.32
CA ASN A 315 22.45 14.30 10.55
C ASN A 315 21.20 13.98 11.38
N LEU A 316 21.34 13.63 12.69
CA LEU A 316 20.20 13.42 13.57
C LEU A 316 19.25 14.59 13.57
N VAL A 317 19.77 15.82 13.59
CA VAL A 317 18.97 17.05 13.58
C VAL A 317 18.48 17.41 12.17
N ASN A 318 19.38 17.42 11.19
CA ASN A 318 19.09 17.99 9.87
C ASN A 318 18.34 17.02 8.93
N ASP A 319 18.67 15.72 9.00
CA ASP A 319 18.16 14.73 8.05
C ASP A 319 17.02 13.90 8.66
N TYR A 320 17.05 13.69 9.99
CA TYR A 320 16.05 12.87 10.69
C TYR A 320 15.13 13.67 11.63
N GLY A 321 15.33 14.98 11.78
CA GLY A 321 14.44 15.85 12.53
C GLY A 321 14.40 15.57 14.05
N LEU A 322 15.47 14.97 14.64
CA LEU A 322 15.57 14.80 16.07
C LEU A 322 15.97 16.13 16.73
N ASN A 323 15.35 16.46 17.84
CA ASN A 323 15.70 17.62 18.65
C ASN A 323 16.77 17.24 19.69
N GLU A 324 17.80 18.07 19.86
CA GLU A 324 18.77 17.91 20.93
C GLU A 324 18.11 18.26 22.27
N ILE A 325 17.86 17.28 23.13
CA ILE A 325 17.24 17.46 24.45
C ILE A 325 18.26 17.62 25.58
N SER A 326 19.49 17.20 25.35
CA SER A 326 20.65 17.42 26.20
C SER A 326 21.92 17.25 25.37
N GLU A 327 23.09 17.57 25.94
CA GLU A 327 24.40 17.60 25.25
C GLU A 327 24.68 16.40 24.32
N ASN A 328 24.14 15.23 24.62
CA ASN A 328 24.39 14.01 23.85
C ASN A 328 23.13 13.13 23.70
N SER A 329 21.95 13.71 23.83
CA SER A 329 20.68 13.00 23.67
C SER A 329 19.78 13.74 22.69
N TYR A 330 19.31 13.03 21.69
CA TYR A 330 18.49 13.51 20.57
C TYR A 330 17.21 12.72 20.52
N GLU A 331 16.05 13.38 20.36
CA GLU A 331 14.79 12.66 20.21
C GLU A 331 13.76 13.42 19.36
N ASN A 332 12.84 12.67 18.79
CA ASN A 332 11.57 13.12 18.23
C ASN A 332 10.45 12.21 18.75
N ASP A 333 9.28 12.24 18.14
CA ASP A 333 8.14 11.41 18.57
C ASP A 333 8.44 9.91 18.42
N ASP A 334 9.23 9.53 17.44
CA ASP A 334 9.48 8.13 17.04
C ASP A 334 10.76 7.53 17.61
N PHE A 335 11.84 8.33 17.69
CA PHE A 335 13.19 7.83 17.98
C PHE A 335 13.88 8.62 19.08
N LYS A 336 14.77 7.93 19.79
CA LYS A 336 15.72 8.55 20.70
C LYS A 336 17.13 8.00 20.44
N VAL A 337 18.12 8.87 20.42
CA VAL A 337 19.53 8.53 20.26
C VAL A 337 20.33 9.13 21.40
N ASN A 338 21.02 8.28 22.17
CA ASN A 338 21.94 8.71 23.19
C ASN A 338 23.38 8.42 22.75
N ILE A 339 24.29 9.39 22.92
CA ILE A 339 25.69 9.28 22.51
C ILE A 339 26.57 9.46 23.76
N ASP A 340 27.15 8.38 24.29
CA ASP A 340 28.15 8.44 25.37
C ASP A 340 29.55 8.36 24.75
N TYR A 341 30.20 9.51 24.62
CA TYR A 341 31.56 9.60 24.11
C TYR A 341 32.52 9.97 25.25
N LYS A 342 33.42 9.06 25.61
CA LYS A 342 34.35 9.20 26.73
C LYS A 342 35.63 9.95 26.41
N GLY A 343 35.83 10.27 25.12
CA GLY A 343 37.04 10.92 24.65
C GLY A 343 38.29 10.05 24.74
N PHE A 344 39.43 10.64 24.36
CA PHE A 344 40.69 9.92 24.28
C PHE A 344 41.27 9.59 25.67
N ASN A 345 41.45 8.31 25.93
CA ASN A 345 42.11 7.83 27.12
C ASN A 345 43.60 7.62 26.86
N THR A 346 44.46 8.47 27.48
CA THR A 346 45.91 8.43 27.29
C THR A 346 46.59 7.17 27.86
N ASN A 347 45.94 6.48 28.82
CA ASN A 347 46.53 5.31 29.46
C ASN A 347 46.56 4.08 28.56
N ASN A 348 45.55 3.94 27.71
CA ASN A 348 45.42 2.80 26.79
C ASN A 348 45.42 3.22 25.31
N SER A 349 45.60 4.49 25.01
CA SER A 349 45.56 5.05 23.65
C SER A 349 44.28 4.68 22.91
N GLN A 350 43.13 4.80 23.59
CA GLN A 350 41.84 4.44 23.06
C GLN A 350 40.81 5.56 23.22
N ASP A 351 39.98 5.74 22.20
CA ASP A 351 38.70 6.44 22.29
C ASP A 351 37.57 5.42 22.39
N GLN A 352 36.55 5.73 23.17
CA GLN A 352 35.37 4.89 23.33
C GLN A 352 34.10 5.73 23.19
N ALA A 353 33.15 5.22 22.44
CA ALA A 353 31.79 5.75 22.37
C ALA A 353 30.78 4.62 22.45
N LYS A 354 29.66 4.90 23.10
CA LYS A 354 28.46 4.10 23.04
C LYS A 354 27.34 4.94 22.41
N ILE A 355 26.64 4.42 21.41
CA ILE A 355 25.44 5.03 20.86
C ILE A 355 24.29 4.06 21.08
N GLU A 356 23.24 4.55 21.71
CA GLU A 356 21.99 3.84 21.91
C GLU A 356 20.96 4.42 20.96
N LEU A 357 20.42 3.58 20.07
CA LEU A 357 19.32 3.92 19.18
C LEU A 357 18.05 3.21 19.66
N ILE A 358 17.06 3.99 20.06
CA ILE A 358 15.81 3.53 20.66
C ILE A 358 14.67 3.87 19.71
N ASN A 359 13.90 2.87 19.31
CA ASN A 359 12.62 3.02 18.67
C ASN A 359 11.54 3.10 19.75
N LYS A 360 10.78 4.19 19.83
CA LYS A 360 9.77 4.41 20.87
C LYS A 360 8.49 3.59 20.68
N HIS A 361 8.32 2.98 19.51
CA HIS A 361 7.13 2.18 19.14
C HIS A 361 7.39 0.68 19.10
N ASP A 362 8.67 0.27 18.98
CA ASP A 362 9.06 -1.15 18.90
C ASP A 362 10.42 -1.38 19.59
N ASP A 363 10.35 -1.84 20.84
CA ASP A 363 11.56 -2.12 21.65
C ASP A 363 12.42 -3.24 21.06
N SER A 364 11.88 -4.12 20.22
CA SER A 364 12.64 -5.20 19.57
C SER A 364 13.67 -4.70 18.57
N LEU A 365 13.49 -3.45 18.10
CA LEU A 365 14.39 -2.78 17.17
C LEU A 365 15.51 -2.01 17.87
N ASN A 366 15.46 -1.84 19.20
CA ASN A 366 16.47 -1.06 19.94
C ASN A 366 17.87 -1.61 19.72
N ARG A 367 18.84 -0.71 19.50
CA ARG A 367 20.23 -1.06 19.19
C ARG A 367 21.23 -0.28 20.00
N ASP A 368 22.30 -1.00 20.42
CA ASP A 368 23.47 -0.44 21.06
C ASP A 368 24.69 -0.59 20.14
N TYR A 369 25.33 0.52 19.84
CA TYR A 369 26.63 0.54 19.14
C TYR A 369 27.74 0.81 20.13
N ASN A 370 28.60 -0.17 20.36
CA ASN A 370 29.79 0.00 21.16
C ASN A 370 31.02 0.13 20.27
N PHE A 371 31.75 1.22 20.46
CA PHE A 371 32.80 1.60 19.54
C PHE A 371 34.09 1.90 20.30
N THR A 372 35.18 1.29 19.87
CA THR A 372 36.54 1.54 20.45
C THR A 372 37.53 1.76 19.33
N GLN A 373 38.14 2.92 19.29
CA GLN A 373 39.25 3.23 18.39
C GLN A 373 40.57 3.14 19.17
N THR A 374 41.48 2.24 18.75
CA THR A 374 42.82 2.11 19.34
C THR A 374 43.84 2.76 18.43
N TYR A 375 44.61 3.67 18.97
CA TYR A 375 45.67 4.36 18.26
C TYR A 375 46.98 3.62 18.49
N ASN A 376 47.44 2.82 17.51
CA ASN A 376 48.74 2.23 17.52
C ASN A 376 49.75 3.22 16.94
N ARG A 377 50.53 3.89 17.79
CA ARG A 377 51.72 4.61 17.32
C ARG A 377 52.81 3.61 16.95
N ASN A 378 52.74 3.07 15.75
CA ASN A 378 53.91 2.48 15.15
C ASN A 378 54.74 3.63 14.56
N VAL A 379 55.95 3.78 15.05
CA VAL A 379 56.88 4.88 14.72
C VAL A 379 57.24 4.94 13.23
N ILE A 380 56.90 3.91 12.47
CA ILE A 380 57.20 3.76 11.04
C ILE A 380 55.98 3.98 10.13
N ASN A 381 54.79 3.61 10.58
CA ASN A 381 53.53 3.80 9.80
C ASN A 381 52.45 4.27 10.76
N ASN A 382 52.09 5.54 10.75
CA ASN A 382 51.01 6.11 11.58
C ASN A 382 49.67 5.51 11.15
N THR A 383 49.37 4.27 11.53
CA THR A 383 48.12 3.58 11.22
C THR A 383 47.18 3.57 12.43
N THR A 384 45.93 3.86 12.20
CA THR A 384 44.86 3.79 13.19
C THR A 384 44.01 2.55 12.92
N THR A 385 43.89 1.66 13.90
CA THR A 385 43.04 0.48 13.78
C THR A 385 41.71 0.74 14.49
N ILE A 386 40.60 0.66 13.77
CA ILE A 386 39.26 0.86 14.28
C ILE A 386 38.58 -0.50 14.45
N PHE A 387 38.09 -0.77 15.66
CA PHE A 387 37.28 -1.95 15.96
C PHE A 387 35.83 -1.53 16.18
N VAL A 388 34.93 -2.05 15.41
CA VAL A 388 33.48 -1.94 15.65
C VAL A 388 32.99 -3.29 16.14
N GLN A 389 32.37 -3.31 17.31
CA GLN A 389 31.71 -4.49 17.83
C GLN A 389 30.19 -4.22 17.70
N ASP A 390 29.54 -4.98 16.84
CA ASP A 390 28.09 -4.99 16.71
C ASP A 390 27.53 -6.07 17.66
N ASP A 391 26.65 -5.68 18.57
CA ASP A 391 26.03 -6.59 19.54
C ASP A 391 24.77 -7.27 18.99
N ASP A 392 24.52 -7.22 17.69
CA ASP A 392 23.38 -7.89 17.06
C ASP A 392 23.41 -9.40 17.29
N ASN A 393 22.28 -9.97 17.68
CA ASN A 393 22.13 -11.34 18.18
C ASN A 393 22.53 -12.45 17.18
N GLU A 394 22.65 -12.17 15.89
CA GLU A 394 23.01 -13.16 14.88
C GLU A 394 24.50 -13.21 14.54
N ASP A 395 25.29 -12.18 14.87
CA ASP A 395 26.70 -12.13 14.50
C ASP A 395 27.59 -11.41 15.54
N LYS A 396 27.50 -11.81 16.81
CA LYS A 396 28.29 -11.25 17.96
C LYS A 396 29.81 -11.24 17.76
N ASN A 397 30.32 -11.76 16.63
CA ASN A 397 31.72 -11.96 16.37
C ASN A 397 32.26 -11.21 15.12
N LYS A 398 31.47 -10.36 14.48
CA LYS A 398 32.00 -9.53 13.37
C LYS A 398 32.79 -8.35 13.95
N LYS A 399 34.10 -8.45 13.91
CA LYS A 399 35.01 -7.32 14.15
C LYS A 399 35.48 -6.76 12.84
N TYR A 400 35.13 -5.49 12.56
CA TYR A 400 35.69 -4.76 11.43
C TYR A 400 37.01 -4.10 11.85
N ILE A 401 38.07 -4.34 11.13
CA ILE A 401 39.39 -3.72 11.35
C ILE A 401 39.71 -2.90 10.12
N HIS A 402 39.80 -1.58 10.28
CA HIS A 402 40.27 -0.69 9.24
C HIS A 402 41.65 -0.16 9.61
N GLU A 403 42.64 -0.32 8.73
CA GLU A 403 43.91 0.36 8.83
C GLU A 403 43.87 1.63 7.98
N ARG A 404 44.21 2.77 8.58
CA ARG A 404 44.26 4.07 7.90
C ARG A 404 45.66 4.64 7.93
N ASP A 405 46.03 5.38 6.88
CA ASP A 405 47.23 6.18 6.84
C ASP A 405 47.10 7.47 7.67
N ILE A 406 48.21 8.28 7.71
CA ILE A 406 48.24 9.55 8.45
C ILE A 406 47.24 10.56 7.97
N ASP A 407 46.79 10.46 6.67
CA ASP A 407 45.80 11.33 6.04
C ASP A 407 44.37 10.82 6.20
N GLY A 408 44.18 9.65 6.91
CA GLY A 408 42.86 9.07 7.17
C GLY A 408 42.34 8.15 6.08
N ASN A 409 43.11 7.85 5.02
CA ASN A 409 42.67 6.94 3.98
C ASN A 409 42.72 5.49 4.44
N ILE A 410 41.70 4.70 4.07
CA ILE A 410 41.64 3.28 4.39
C ILE A 410 42.69 2.54 3.55
N LEU A 411 43.68 1.90 4.23
CA LEU A 411 44.73 1.14 3.58
C LEU A 411 44.33 -0.31 3.32
N GLU A 412 43.58 -0.94 4.22
CA GLU A 412 43.09 -2.30 4.08
C GLU A 412 41.86 -2.56 4.94
N GLU A 413 40.84 -3.21 4.37
CA GLU A 413 39.63 -3.66 5.06
C GLU A 413 39.79 -5.18 5.34
N LYS A 414 39.95 -5.56 6.59
CA LYS A 414 40.11 -6.98 6.99
C LYS A 414 38.89 -7.43 7.80
N HIS A 415 38.11 -8.35 7.22
CA HIS A 415 37.15 -9.11 8.00
C HIS A 415 37.85 -10.23 8.75
N LYS A 416 37.95 -10.11 10.06
CA LYS A 416 38.35 -11.26 10.92
C LYS A 416 37.10 -11.90 11.51
N LEU A 417 36.78 -13.10 11.03
CA LEU A 417 35.99 -14.04 11.81
C LEU A 417 36.85 -14.45 13.03
N SER A 418 36.29 -14.27 14.23
CA SER A 418 36.92 -14.84 15.44
C SER A 418 36.80 -16.37 15.41
N PRO A 419 37.82 -17.11 15.90
CA PRO A 419 37.78 -18.56 15.95
C PRO A 419 36.72 -19.10 16.88
#